data_817158841a2236766094739a5d3c754d
#
_entry.id   817158841a2236766094739a5d3c754d
#
_cell.length_a   1.000
_cell.length_b   1.000
_cell.length_c   1.000
_cell.angle_alpha   90.00
_cell.angle_beta   90.00
_cell.angle_gamma   90.00
#
_symmetry.space_group_name_H-M   'P 1'
#
loop_
_entity.id
_entity.type
_entity.pdbx_description
1 polymer ?
#
loop_
_entity_poly.entity_id
_entity_poly.type
_entity_poly.pdbx_seq_one_letter_code
_entity_poly.pdbx_strand_id
1 'polypeptide(L)'
;MASDVAQVGARWLDAKSGGAALPVLALYPTTTVAGEQSFGPYTMPVALNAPIAPSNAGPRPVALISHGNTGSPLTHRGTAVALAEAGFVVLLPEHVGNSRSNATLTGTVELLRVRPQQVCDAVAALHRDVLLSPHVDRTRRLLIGHSIGAYTVLAAAGGRPVNTSFDSPDNPPAQLDVAKLDGVVGLVLLAPAAGWFMPPAQLNAVTAPVLLFRGEEDRVTPSFHAEILRGGLSATQLLEIPVANAGHFSFQTPFPAQMAVPGFAPAIDPPGFDRAAFHPQLNEQIVRFALACCRG
;
A
#
# COMPACT_ATOMS: atom_id res chain seq x y z
N MET A 1 32.43 -11.90 5.37
CA MET A 1 31.35 -11.83 6.37
C MET A 1 30.06 -11.78 5.57
N ALA A 2 29.22 -12.81 5.66
CA ALA A 2 27.91 -12.80 5.05
C ALA A 2 27.15 -11.63 5.71
N SER A 3 26.60 -10.71 4.92
CA SER A 3 25.67 -9.72 5.42
C SER A 3 24.51 -10.49 6.02
N ASP A 4 24.29 -10.37 7.33
CA ASP A 4 23.08 -10.87 7.98
C ASP A 4 21.89 -10.14 7.34
N VAL A 5 21.34 -10.72 6.29
CA VAL A 5 20.05 -10.25 5.73
C VAL A 5 19.02 -10.47 6.83
N ALA A 6 18.39 -9.40 7.24
CA ALA A 6 17.37 -9.49 8.29
C ALA A 6 16.27 -10.48 7.86
N GLN A 7 16.01 -11.48 8.69
CA GLN A 7 14.96 -12.46 8.41
C GLN A 7 13.58 -11.81 8.62
N VAL A 8 12.57 -12.27 7.90
CA VAL A 8 11.22 -11.74 7.96
C VAL A 8 10.27 -12.73 8.62
N GLY A 9 9.62 -12.29 9.69
CA GLY A 9 8.51 -12.98 10.32
C GLY A 9 7.18 -12.59 9.68
N ALA A 10 6.20 -13.47 9.71
CA ALA A 10 4.85 -13.21 9.23
C ALA A 10 3.77 -13.74 10.17
N ARG A 11 2.67 -13.01 10.33
CA ARG A 11 1.48 -13.48 11.05
C ARG A 11 0.21 -12.78 10.61
N TRP A 12 -0.91 -13.49 10.71
CA TRP A 12 -2.22 -12.90 10.53
C TRP A 12 -2.67 -12.21 11.82
N LEU A 13 -3.18 -10.98 11.71
CA LEU A 13 -3.75 -10.25 12.84
C LEU A 13 -5.26 -10.55 12.96
N ASP A 14 -5.76 -10.57 14.18
CA ASP A 14 -7.21 -10.58 14.44
C ASP A 14 -7.78 -9.17 14.25
N ALA A 15 -8.20 -8.87 13.04
CA ALA A 15 -8.74 -7.57 12.66
C ALA A 15 -10.19 -7.70 12.20
N LYS A 16 -10.98 -6.65 12.47
CA LYS A 16 -12.38 -6.52 12.04
C LYS A 16 -12.62 -5.11 11.54
N SER A 17 -13.52 -4.99 10.56
CA SER A 17 -14.02 -3.72 10.04
C SER A 17 -15.54 -3.82 9.85
N GLY A 18 -16.32 -2.89 10.38
CA GLY A 18 -17.77 -2.95 10.33
C GLY A 18 -18.37 -4.23 10.92
N GLY A 19 -17.69 -4.88 11.87
CA GLY A 19 -18.11 -6.15 12.46
C GLY A 19 -17.70 -7.41 11.67
N ALA A 20 -17.27 -7.28 10.41
CA ALA A 20 -16.78 -8.38 9.59
C ALA A 20 -15.27 -8.62 9.79
N ALA A 21 -14.80 -9.83 9.56
CA ALA A 21 -13.37 -10.14 9.57
C ALA A 21 -12.64 -9.32 8.48
N LEU A 22 -11.52 -8.70 8.85
CA LEU A 22 -10.59 -8.01 7.95
C LEU A 22 -9.27 -8.76 7.95
N PRO A 23 -8.96 -9.56 6.93
CA PRO A 23 -7.67 -10.25 6.87
C PRO A 23 -6.52 -9.23 6.76
N VAL A 24 -5.59 -9.26 7.70
CA VAL A 24 -4.39 -8.42 7.70
C VAL A 24 -3.17 -9.29 7.93
N LEU A 25 -2.31 -9.41 6.93
CA LEU A 25 -1.01 -10.05 7.10
C LEU A 25 0.00 -9.01 7.58
N ALA A 26 0.67 -9.28 8.69
CA ALA A 26 1.78 -8.47 9.20
C ALA A 26 3.10 -9.15 8.86
N LEU A 27 4.05 -8.41 8.27
CA LEU A 27 5.44 -8.80 8.10
C LEU A 27 6.32 -7.95 9.03
N TYR A 28 7.36 -8.53 9.60
CA TYR A 28 8.21 -7.85 10.59
C TYR A 28 9.60 -8.51 10.68
N PRO A 29 10.63 -7.80 11.15
CA PRO A 29 11.95 -8.40 11.37
C PRO A 29 11.91 -9.50 12.42
N THR A 30 12.60 -10.60 12.16
CA THR A 30 12.81 -11.70 13.10
C THR A 30 14.26 -12.20 13.05
N THR A 31 14.69 -12.91 14.07
CA THR A 31 15.96 -13.66 14.10
C THR A 31 15.77 -15.13 13.74
N THR A 32 14.52 -15.58 13.63
CA THR A 32 14.19 -16.95 13.22
C THR A 32 14.44 -17.11 11.72
N VAL A 33 15.15 -18.15 11.34
CA VAL A 33 15.44 -18.46 9.93
C VAL A 33 14.11 -18.61 9.15
N ALA A 34 13.98 -17.81 8.11
CA ALA A 34 12.83 -17.85 7.22
C ALA A 34 12.91 -19.04 6.26
N GLY A 35 11.76 -19.60 5.90
CA GLY A 35 11.62 -20.64 4.88
C GLY A 35 10.53 -20.25 3.89
N GLU A 36 10.53 -20.87 2.70
CA GLU A 36 9.49 -20.64 1.70
C GLU A 36 8.11 -21.04 2.26
N GLN A 37 7.21 -20.08 2.35
CA GLN A 37 5.83 -20.29 2.79
C GLN A 37 4.86 -19.97 1.66
N SER A 38 3.83 -20.79 1.51
CA SER A 38 2.79 -20.61 0.49
C SER A 38 1.61 -19.81 1.02
N PHE A 39 1.17 -18.81 0.24
CA PHE A 39 0.00 -17.98 0.48
C PHE A 39 -0.86 -17.97 -0.78
N GLY A 40 -1.69 -19.01 -0.93
CA GLY A 40 -2.40 -19.26 -2.17
C GLY A 40 -1.42 -19.51 -3.33
N PRO A 41 -1.48 -18.75 -4.43
CA PRO A 41 -0.57 -18.92 -5.56
C PRO A 41 0.81 -18.29 -5.35
N TYR A 42 1.03 -17.54 -4.26
CA TYR A 42 2.27 -16.83 -3.99
C TYR A 42 3.13 -17.55 -2.96
N THR A 43 4.44 -17.38 -3.07
CA THR A 43 5.40 -17.82 -2.06
C THR A 43 6.18 -16.61 -1.52
N MET A 44 6.60 -16.70 -0.27
CA MET A 44 7.47 -15.72 0.38
C MET A 44 8.43 -16.43 1.35
N PRO A 45 9.70 -15.98 1.45
CA PRO A 45 10.63 -16.49 2.46
C PRO A 45 10.34 -15.81 3.80
N VAL A 46 9.49 -16.44 4.63
CA VAL A 46 9.10 -15.91 5.94
C VAL A 46 9.05 -16.98 7.02
N ALA A 47 9.24 -16.57 8.28
CA ALA A 47 9.06 -17.41 9.47
C ALA A 47 7.68 -17.11 10.10
N LEU A 48 6.75 -18.07 9.98
CA LEU A 48 5.37 -17.89 10.48
C LEU A 48 5.34 -17.84 12.01
N ASN A 49 4.65 -16.81 12.54
CA ASN A 49 4.44 -16.58 13.97
C ASN A 49 5.74 -16.54 14.81
N ALA A 50 6.86 -16.23 14.15
CA ALA A 50 8.16 -16.10 14.83
C ALA A 50 8.17 -14.90 15.78
N PRO A 51 9.00 -14.90 16.83
CA PRO A 51 9.22 -13.72 17.66
C PRO A 51 9.76 -12.56 16.82
N ILE A 52 9.33 -11.33 17.15
CA ILE A 52 9.90 -10.13 16.54
C ILE A 52 11.36 -9.94 17.04
N ALA A 53 12.26 -9.57 16.13
CA ALA A 53 13.64 -9.30 16.49
C ALA A 53 13.75 -8.09 17.44
N PRO A 54 14.63 -8.10 18.43
CA PRO A 54 14.94 -6.92 19.23
C PRO A 54 15.36 -5.74 18.35
N SER A 55 15.14 -4.53 18.82
CA SER A 55 15.58 -3.31 18.12
C SER A 55 16.31 -2.38 19.08
N ASN A 56 17.56 -2.08 18.76
CA ASN A 56 18.35 -1.10 19.52
C ASN A 56 18.00 0.36 19.15
N ALA A 57 17.26 0.55 18.06
CA ALA A 57 16.82 1.87 17.58
C ALA A 57 15.46 2.31 18.20
N GLY A 58 14.92 1.55 19.14
CA GLY A 58 13.62 1.80 19.75
C GLY A 58 12.46 1.16 18.97
N PRO A 59 11.22 1.62 19.22
CA PRO A 59 10.03 1.08 18.58
C PRO A 59 10.07 1.22 17.05
N ARG A 60 9.59 0.19 16.34
CA ARG A 60 9.65 0.10 14.89
C ARG A 60 8.55 0.93 14.23
N PRO A 61 8.85 1.70 13.19
CA PRO A 61 7.83 2.37 12.41
C PRO A 61 6.93 1.36 11.72
N VAL A 62 5.70 1.79 11.43
CA VAL A 62 4.69 0.96 10.76
C VAL A 62 4.58 1.38 9.30
N ALA A 63 4.60 0.44 8.37
CA ALA A 63 4.19 0.65 6.99
C ALA A 63 2.87 -0.09 6.72
N LEU A 64 2.00 0.46 5.88
CA LEU A 64 0.78 -0.20 5.43
C LEU A 64 0.69 -0.10 3.91
N ILE A 65 0.42 -1.22 3.24
CA ILE A 65 0.29 -1.27 1.78
C ILE A 65 -1.16 -1.60 1.40
N SER A 66 -1.84 -0.65 0.76
CA SER A 66 -3.20 -0.77 0.25
C SER A 66 -3.18 -1.18 -1.23
N HIS A 67 -3.68 -2.37 -1.53
CA HIS A 67 -3.72 -2.92 -2.89
C HIS A 67 -4.73 -2.23 -3.82
N GLY A 68 -4.63 -2.46 -5.12
CA GLY A 68 -5.53 -1.93 -6.17
C GLY A 68 -6.92 -2.58 -6.17
N ASN A 69 -7.75 -2.10 -7.10
CA ASN A 69 -9.12 -2.59 -7.30
C ASN A 69 -9.16 -4.09 -7.55
N THR A 70 -10.03 -4.81 -6.84
CA THR A 70 -10.18 -6.28 -6.90
C THR A 70 -8.85 -7.04 -6.80
N GLY A 71 -7.86 -6.43 -6.16
CA GLY A 71 -6.52 -6.98 -6.00
C GLY A 71 -6.38 -7.94 -4.82
N SER A 72 -5.12 -8.22 -4.48
CA SER A 72 -4.75 -9.00 -3.30
C SER A 72 -3.63 -8.25 -2.55
N PRO A 73 -3.58 -8.32 -1.22
CA PRO A 73 -2.47 -7.75 -0.44
C PRO A 73 -1.10 -8.30 -0.87
N LEU A 74 -1.07 -9.52 -1.37
CA LEU A 74 0.16 -10.21 -1.76
C LEU A 74 0.73 -9.77 -3.12
N THR A 75 0.03 -8.91 -3.87
CA THR A 75 0.58 -8.33 -5.11
C THR A 75 1.75 -7.38 -4.84
N HIS A 76 1.91 -6.92 -3.59
CA HIS A 76 3.03 -6.07 -3.16
C HIS A 76 3.96 -6.75 -2.15
N ARG A 77 3.98 -8.09 -2.14
CA ARG A 77 4.75 -8.89 -1.17
C ARG A 77 6.26 -8.60 -1.19
N GLY A 78 6.86 -8.36 -2.35
CA GLY A 78 8.29 -8.03 -2.46
C GLY A 78 8.63 -6.70 -1.78
N THR A 79 7.81 -5.68 -2.00
CA THR A 79 7.95 -4.38 -1.31
C THR A 79 7.75 -4.52 0.20
N ALA A 80 6.79 -5.35 0.61
CA ALA A 80 6.54 -5.60 2.03
C ALA A 80 7.71 -6.32 2.71
N VAL A 81 8.31 -7.32 2.05
CA VAL A 81 9.52 -8.00 2.53
C VAL A 81 10.67 -7.01 2.66
N ALA A 82 10.95 -6.20 1.62
CA ALA A 82 12.04 -5.22 1.64
C ALA A 82 11.89 -4.19 2.78
N LEU A 83 10.67 -3.73 3.06
CA LEU A 83 10.41 -2.83 4.19
C LEU A 83 10.58 -3.53 5.54
N ALA A 84 10.15 -4.79 5.66
CA ALA A 84 10.35 -5.57 6.89
C ALA A 84 11.84 -5.81 7.15
N GLU A 85 12.63 -6.17 6.14
CA GLU A 85 14.08 -6.28 6.21
C GLU A 85 14.75 -4.96 6.64
N ALA A 86 14.18 -3.82 6.21
CA ALA A 86 14.62 -2.47 6.59
C ALA A 86 14.18 -2.04 8.00
N GLY A 87 13.47 -2.90 8.75
CA GLY A 87 13.11 -2.66 10.15
C GLY A 87 11.67 -2.24 10.42
N PHE A 88 10.81 -2.14 9.41
CA PHE A 88 9.40 -1.80 9.59
C PHE A 88 8.57 -3.01 10.04
N VAL A 89 7.46 -2.72 10.74
CA VAL A 89 6.31 -3.64 10.80
C VAL A 89 5.37 -3.26 9.67
N VAL A 90 5.13 -4.19 8.74
CA VAL A 90 4.39 -3.93 7.51
C VAL A 90 3.03 -4.60 7.53
N LEU A 91 1.97 -3.86 7.32
CA LEU A 91 0.60 -4.35 7.27
C LEU A 91 0.10 -4.46 5.83
N LEU A 92 -0.48 -5.60 5.51
CA LEU A 92 -1.06 -5.94 4.23
C LEU A 92 -2.56 -6.28 4.43
N PRO A 93 -3.46 -5.31 4.53
CA PRO A 93 -4.89 -5.58 4.62
C PRO A 93 -5.45 -6.09 3.30
N GLU A 94 -6.33 -7.10 3.36
CA GLU A 94 -7.22 -7.47 2.26
C GLU A 94 -8.50 -6.65 2.36
N HIS A 95 -8.70 -5.70 1.43
CA HIS A 95 -9.87 -4.82 1.47
C HIS A 95 -11.16 -5.59 1.20
N VAL A 96 -11.89 -5.90 2.26
CA VAL A 96 -13.20 -6.59 2.18
C VAL A 96 -14.19 -5.75 1.38
N GLY A 97 -14.88 -6.39 0.44
CA GLY A 97 -15.76 -5.73 -0.53
C GLY A 97 -15.04 -5.26 -1.81
N ASN A 98 -13.70 -5.26 -1.84
CA ASN A 98 -12.92 -4.88 -3.02
C ASN A 98 -11.60 -5.63 -3.16
N SER A 99 -11.62 -6.92 -2.87
CA SER A 99 -10.49 -7.81 -3.08
C SER A 99 -10.81 -8.87 -4.15
N ARG A 100 -9.81 -9.68 -4.48
CA ARG A 100 -9.97 -10.82 -5.39
C ARG A 100 -10.99 -11.84 -4.86
N SER A 101 -11.07 -11.99 -3.54
CA SER A 101 -12.00 -12.93 -2.88
C SER A 101 -13.41 -12.36 -2.71
N ASN A 102 -13.54 -11.03 -2.68
CA ASN A 102 -14.81 -10.33 -2.48
C ASN A 102 -14.77 -8.95 -3.15
N ALA A 103 -15.56 -8.76 -4.21
CA ALA A 103 -15.61 -7.53 -5.01
C ALA A 103 -16.99 -6.85 -4.98
N THR A 104 -17.80 -7.12 -3.96
CA THR A 104 -19.22 -6.72 -3.87
C THR A 104 -19.45 -5.21 -3.80
N LEU A 105 -18.45 -4.43 -3.34
CA LEU A 105 -18.55 -2.97 -3.25
C LEU A 105 -17.85 -2.23 -4.42
N THR A 106 -17.32 -2.97 -5.40
CA THR A 106 -16.60 -2.35 -6.53
C THR A 106 -17.50 -1.37 -7.29
N GLY A 107 -17.01 -0.14 -7.51
CA GLY A 107 -17.74 0.91 -8.23
C GLY A 107 -18.84 1.60 -7.40
N THR A 108 -18.82 1.50 -6.09
CA THR A 108 -19.82 2.14 -5.21
C THR A 108 -19.20 3.24 -4.35
N VAL A 109 -20.00 4.21 -3.94
CA VAL A 109 -19.60 5.22 -2.93
C VAL A 109 -19.21 4.59 -1.60
N GLU A 110 -19.85 3.49 -1.25
CA GLU A 110 -19.55 2.78 0.01
C GLU A 110 -18.12 2.24 0.00
N LEU A 111 -17.63 1.74 -1.14
CA LEU A 111 -16.23 1.35 -1.28
C LEU A 111 -15.27 2.48 -0.89
N LEU A 112 -15.56 3.70 -1.33
CA LEU A 112 -14.73 4.87 -1.05
C LEU A 112 -14.70 5.21 0.45
N ARG A 113 -15.76 4.91 1.19
CA ARG A 113 -15.82 5.12 2.65
C ARG A 113 -15.12 4.02 3.43
N VAL A 114 -15.37 2.76 3.06
CA VAL A 114 -14.88 1.62 3.86
C VAL A 114 -13.39 1.39 3.72
N ARG A 115 -12.76 1.68 2.57
CA ARG A 115 -11.32 1.43 2.39
C ARG A 115 -10.43 2.26 3.35
N PRO A 116 -10.61 3.58 3.53
CA PRO A 116 -9.88 4.34 4.55
C PRO A 116 -10.15 3.84 5.97
N GLN A 117 -11.39 3.43 6.29
CA GLN A 117 -11.73 2.83 7.58
C GLN A 117 -10.96 1.53 7.81
N GLN A 118 -10.87 0.66 6.81
CA GLN A 118 -10.12 -0.60 6.90
C GLN A 118 -8.62 -0.38 7.11
N VAL A 119 -8.04 0.71 6.61
CA VAL A 119 -6.67 1.13 6.94
C VAL A 119 -6.54 1.43 8.44
N CYS A 120 -7.45 2.22 8.99
CA CYS A 120 -7.49 2.54 10.42
C CYS A 120 -7.68 1.28 11.27
N ASP A 121 -8.58 0.39 10.87
CA ASP A 121 -8.89 -0.86 11.59
C ASP A 121 -7.70 -1.84 11.58
N ALA A 122 -6.95 -1.91 10.47
CA ALA A 122 -5.73 -2.71 10.38
C ALA A 122 -4.64 -2.21 11.34
N VAL A 123 -4.44 -0.90 11.43
CA VAL A 123 -3.52 -0.29 12.40
C VAL A 123 -4.01 -0.51 13.83
N ALA A 124 -5.29 -0.37 14.10
CA ALA A 124 -5.87 -0.65 15.41
C ALA A 124 -5.70 -2.11 15.82
N ALA A 125 -5.80 -3.07 14.88
CA ALA A 125 -5.54 -4.48 15.15
C ALA A 125 -4.07 -4.73 15.52
N LEU A 126 -3.10 -4.10 14.83
CA LEU A 126 -1.69 -4.17 15.20
C LEU A 126 -1.47 -3.69 16.64
N HIS A 127 -2.13 -2.60 17.05
CA HIS A 127 -1.98 -2.06 18.41
C HIS A 127 -2.59 -2.94 19.50
N ARG A 128 -3.42 -3.94 19.13
CA ARG A 128 -3.98 -4.94 20.05
C ARG A 128 -3.22 -6.27 20.01
N ASP A 129 -2.38 -6.48 18.99
CA ASP A 129 -1.62 -7.74 18.86
C ASP A 129 -0.58 -7.88 19.96
N VAL A 130 -0.66 -8.96 20.72
CA VAL A 130 0.17 -9.17 21.91
C VAL A 130 1.66 -9.34 21.60
N LEU A 131 2.00 -9.81 20.40
CA LEU A 131 3.39 -10.01 19.99
C LEU A 131 3.99 -8.72 19.43
N LEU A 132 3.28 -8.00 18.58
CA LEU A 132 3.84 -6.88 17.80
C LEU A 132 3.65 -5.53 18.49
N SER A 133 2.51 -5.32 19.18
CA SER A 133 2.15 -4.03 19.78
C SER A 133 3.21 -3.43 20.70
N PRO A 134 3.95 -4.19 21.56
CA PRO A 134 4.99 -3.62 22.41
C PRO A 134 6.21 -3.08 21.64
N HIS A 135 6.36 -3.44 20.38
CA HIS A 135 7.56 -3.15 19.58
C HIS A 135 7.35 -2.10 18.49
N VAL A 136 6.13 -1.56 18.34
CA VAL A 136 5.80 -0.62 17.26
C VAL A 136 5.71 0.81 17.74
N ASP A 137 6.15 1.72 16.89
CA ASP A 137 5.93 3.15 17.05
C ASP A 137 4.48 3.50 16.69
N ARG A 138 3.80 4.15 17.62
CA ARG A 138 2.40 4.55 17.46
C ARG A 138 2.23 5.90 16.76
N THR A 139 3.32 6.57 16.40
CA THR A 139 3.31 7.93 15.85
C THR A 139 3.88 8.03 14.44
N ARG A 140 4.59 7.01 13.94
CA ARG A 140 5.24 7.02 12.63
C ARG A 140 4.68 5.94 11.72
N ARG A 141 3.88 6.36 10.74
CA ARG A 141 3.21 5.47 9.76
C ARG A 141 3.54 5.91 8.34
N LEU A 142 4.09 4.99 7.56
CA LEU A 142 4.21 5.13 6.11
C LEU A 142 3.01 4.44 5.46
N LEU A 143 2.30 5.12 4.58
CA LEU A 143 1.22 4.52 3.81
C LEU A 143 1.62 4.38 2.34
N ILE A 144 1.36 3.22 1.77
CA ILE A 144 1.67 2.90 0.37
C ILE A 144 0.37 2.48 -0.31
N GLY A 145 0.08 3.04 -1.48
CA GLY A 145 -1.14 2.69 -2.21
C GLY A 145 -0.91 2.50 -3.69
N HIS A 146 -1.46 1.42 -4.26
CA HIS A 146 -1.46 1.17 -5.70
C HIS A 146 -2.86 1.39 -6.27
N SER A 147 -2.96 2.12 -7.39
CA SER A 147 -4.24 2.36 -8.08
C SER A 147 -5.27 3.01 -7.14
N ILE A 148 -6.44 2.41 -6.91
CA ILE A 148 -7.41 2.87 -5.90
C ILE A 148 -6.85 2.75 -4.46
N GLY A 149 -5.82 1.95 -4.24
CA GLY A 149 -5.08 1.97 -2.98
C GLY A 149 -4.43 3.32 -2.70
N ALA A 150 -4.00 4.04 -3.74
CA ALA A 150 -3.49 5.40 -3.61
C ALA A 150 -4.60 6.39 -3.17
N TYR A 151 -5.80 6.28 -3.75
CA TYR A 151 -6.99 6.95 -3.21
C TYR A 151 -7.15 6.68 -1.71
N THR A 152 -7.12 5.40 -1.35
CA THR A 152 -7.34 4.95 0.04
C THR A 152 -6.37 5.61 1.02
N VAL A 153 -5.06 5.61 0.71
CA VAL A 153 -4.04 6.16 1.61
C VAL A 153 -4.03 7.69 1.60
N LEU A 154 -4.36 8.35 0.49
CA LEU A 154 -4.54 9.80 0.44
C LEU A 154 -5.73 10.24 1.30
N ALA A 155 -6.87 9.54 1.21
CA ALA A 155 -8.04 9.80 2.04
C ALA A 155 -7.72 9.59 3.53
N ALA A 156 -7.09 8.46 3.89
CA ALA A 156 -6.66 8.19 5.26
C ALA A 156 -5.65 9.20 5.80
N ALA A 157 -4.82 9.81 4.94
CA ALA A 157 -3.85 10.84 5.32
C ALA A 157 -4.43 12.27 5.42
N GLY A 158 -5.74 12.43 5.25
CA GLY A 158 -6.43 13.72 5.40
C GLY A 158 -7.02 14.29 4.11
N GLY A 159 -6.84 13.62 2.98
CA GLY A 159 -7.51 13.98 1.74
C GLY A 159 -9.03 13.98 1.90
N ARG A 160 -9.71 14.88 1.20
CA ARG A 160 -11.17 15.10 1.27
C ARG A 160 -11.82 14.70 -0.06
N PRO A 161 -12.07 13.40 -0.29
CA PRO A 161 -12.58 12.92 -1.57
C PRO A 161 -14.00 13.41 -1.85
N VAL A 162 -14.31 13.54 -3.14
CA VAL A 162 -15.66 13.83 -3.65
C VAL A 162 -16.06 12.65 -4.54
N ASN A 163 -17.26 12.10 -4.37
CA ASN A 163 -17.78 11.06 -5.26
C ASN A 163 -17.93 11.60 -6.68
N THR A 164 -17.81 10.70 -7.64
CA THR A 164 -17.97 11.03 -9.07
C THR A 164 -19.27 10.43 -9.62
N SER A 165 -19.65 10.80 -10.82
CA SER A 165 -20.78 10.17 -11.52
C SER A 165 -20.55 8.68 -11.81
N PHE A 166 -19.31 8.22 -11.77
CA PHE A 166 -18.99 6.79 -11.90
C PHE A 166 -19.43 5.99 -10.67
N ASP A 167 -19.25 6.57 -9.47
CA ASP A 167 -19.57 5.91 -8.19
C ASP A 167 -21.04 6.12 -7.81
N SER A 168 -21.66 7.18 -8.32
CA SER A 168 -23.03 7.60 -7.99
C SER A 168 -23.66 8.33 -9.17
N PRO A 169 -24.12 7.60 -10.22
CA PRO A 169 -24.64 8.20 -11.45
C PRO A 169 -25.85 9.11 -11.22
N ASP A 170 -26.70 8.78 -10.26
CA ASP A 170 -27.96 9.45 -9.99
C ASP A 170 -27.86 10.61 -8.98
N ASN A 171 -26.68 10.85 -8.40
CA ASN A 171 -26.51 11.88 -7.39
C ASN A 171 -25.41 12.89 -7.81
N PRO A 172 -25.57 14.17 -7.43
CA PRO A 172 -24.54 15.17 -7.68
C PRO A 172 -23.27 14.82 -6.91
N PRO A 173 -22.09 15.29 -7.40
CA PRO A 173 -20.84 15.16 -6.65
C PRO A 173 -20.96 15.75 -5.26
N ALA A 174 -20.58 14.97 -4.25
CA ALA A 174 -20.62 15.38 -2.85
C ALA A 174 -19.33 14.93 -2.14
N GLN A 175 -18.88 15.75 -1.20
CA GLN A 175 -17.74 15.38 -0.37
C GLN A 175 -18.09 14.17 0.49
N LEU A 176 -17.19 13.21 0.54
CA LEU A 176 -17.31 12.02 1.36
C LEU A 176 -16.67 12.24 2.73
N ASP A 177 -17.37 11.85 3.77
CA ASP A 177 -16.78 11.69 5.09
C ASP A 177 -16.08 10.34 5.15
N VAL A 178 -14.78 10.35 5.45
CA VAL A 178 -13.91 9.17 5.44
C VAL A 178 -13.01 9.16 6.68
N ALA A 179 -12.66 7.98 7.13
CA ALA A 179 -11.78 7.80 8.27
C ALA A 179 -10.37 8.34 7.99
N LYS A 180 -9.76 8.93 9.01
CA LYS A 180 -8.41 9.49 8.97
C LYS A 180 -7.51 8.78 9.96
N LEU A 181 -6.25 8.64 9.59
CA LEU A 181 -5.21 8.02 10.39
C LEU A 181 -4.17 9.08 10.80
N ASP A 182 -3.95 9.23 12.10
CA ASP A 182 -2.92 10.13 12.63
C ASP A 182 -1.51 9.56 12.45
N GLY A 183 -0.50 10.43 12.54
CA GLY A 183 0.90 10.04 12.52
C GLY A 183 1.38 9.50 11.16
N VAL A 184 0.77 9.93 10.07
CA VAL A 184 1.25 9.63 8.72
C VAL A 184 2.44 10.51 8.42
N VAL A 185 3.63 9.91 8.30
CA VAL A 185 4.91 10.59 8.07
C VAL A 185 5.35 10.57 6.62
N GLY A 186 4.73 9.75 5.77
CA GLY A 186 5.04 9.67 4.35
C GLY A 186 4.01 8.86 3.58
N LEU A 187 3.89 9.16 2.30
CA LEU A 187 3.01 8.46 1.34
C LEU A 187 3.81 7.97 0.14
N VAL A 188 3.57 6.73 -0.28
CA VAL A 188 4.06 6.22 -1.57
C VAL A 188 2.87 5.87 -2.44
N LEU A 189 2.79 6.47 -3.61
CA LEU A 189 1.70 6.29 -4.56
C LEU A 189 2.22 5.59 -5.81
N LEU A 190 1.68 4.42 -6.11
CA LEU A 190 2.06 3.58 -7.24
C LEU A 190 0.91 3.58 -8.26
N ALA A 191 1.13 4.11 -9.46
CA ALA A 191 0.09 4.23 -10.49
C ALA A 191 -1.25 4.73 -9.91
N PRO A 192 -1.30 5.92 -9.29
CA PRO A 192 -2.39 6.34 -8.43
C PRO A 192 -3.70 6.63 -9.18
N ALA A 193 -4.83 6.20 -8.64
CA ALA A 193 -6.13 6.71 -8.99
C ALA A 193 -6.49 7.89 -8.06
N ALA A 194 -6.53 9.11 -8.61
CA ALA A 194 -6.72 10.35 -7.85
C ALA A 194 -7.97 11.16 -8.24
N GLY A 195 -8.84 10.61 -9.11
CA GLY A 195 -9.99 11.34 -9.66
C GLY A 195 -10.96 11.93 -8.62
N TRP A 196 -11.05 11.34 -7.45
CA TRP A 196 -11.89 11.83 -6.33
C TRP A 196 -11.34 13.07 -5.61
N PHE A 197 -10.12 13.51 -5.97
CA PHE A 197 -9.49 14.72 -5.43
C PHE A 197 -9.39 15.86 -6.47
N MET A 198 -10.10 15.76 -7.59
CA MET A 198 -10.10 16.77 -8.66
C MET A 198 -10.50 18.18 -8.21
N PRO A 199 -11.54 18.37 -7.34
CA PRO A 199 -11.86 19.72 -6.89
C PRO A 199 -10.68 20.38 -6.16
N PRO A 200 -10.47 21.69 -6.31
CA PRO A 200 -9.40 22.41 -5.61
C PRO A 200 -9.45 22.19 -4.09
N ALA A 201 -8.29 22.22 -3.46
CA ALA A 201 -8.11 22.11 -2.00
C ALA A 201 -8.45 20.76 -1.36
N GLN A 202 -8.81 19.71 -2.14
CA GLN A 202 -9.13 18.41 -1.56
C GLN A 202 -7.91 17.70 -0.93
N LEU A 203 -6.70 18.09 -1.30
CA LEU A 203 -5.45 17.54 -0.73
C LEU A 203 -4.74 18.48 0.25
N ASN A 204 -5.28 19.66 0.57
CA ASN A 204 -4.63 20.65 1.43
C ASN A 204 -4.30 20.14 2.85
N ALA A 205 -5.06 19.17 3.35
CA ALA A 205 -4.82 18.58 4.67
C ALA A 205 -3.83 17.39 4.64
N VAL A 206 -3.38 16.99 3.46
CA VAL A 206 -2.31 15.99 3.30
C VAL A 206 -0.98 16.74 3.42
N THR A 207 -0.31 16.63 4.57
CA THR A 207 0.92 17.37 4.88
C THR A 207 2.19 16.51 4.77
N ALA A 208 2.04 15.18 4.77
CA ALA A 208 3.16 14.26 4.66
C ALA A 208 3.84 14.33 3.28
N PRO A 209 5.18 14.15 3.19
CA PRO A 209 5.87 13.98 1.90
C PRO A 209 5.28 12.84 1.08
N VAL A 210 5.29 12.99 -0.24
CA VAL A 210 4.70 12.03 -1.19
C VAL A 210 5.75 11.61 -2.22
N LEU A 211 5.99 10.31 -2.34
CA LEU A 211 6.74 9.69 -3.42
C LEU A 211 5.75 9.06 -4.42
N LEU A 212 5.74 9.57 -5.63
CA LEU A 212 4.83 9.15 -6.69
C LEU A 212 5.59 8.41 -7.79
N PHE A 213 5.21 7.17 -8.09
CA PHE A 213 5.60 6.45 -9.29
C PHE A 213 4.44 6.38 -10.27
N ARG A 214 4.66 6.81 -11.50
CA ARG A 214 3.70 6.63 -12.62
C ARG A 214 4.35 5.90 -13.78
N GLY A 215 3.60 5.01 -14.41
CA GLY A 215 4.01 4.38 -15.66
C GLY A 215 3.74 5.29 -16.86
N GLU A 216 4.67 5.37 -17.81
CA GLU A 216 4.45 6.16 -19.03
C GLU A 216 3.45 5.49 -19.97
N GLU A 217 3.31 4.16 -19.91
CA GLU A 217 2.34 3.36 -20.67
C GLU A 217 1.09 2.99 -19.83
N ASP A 218 0.85 3.68 -18.70
CA ASP A 218 -0.34 3.42 -17.88
C ASP A 218 -1.60 3.99 -18.55
N ARG A 219 -2.45 3.08 -19.05
CA ARG A 219 -3.75 3.40 -19.66
C ARG A 219 -4.93 3.27 -18.71
N VAL A 220 -4.70 2.75 -17.49
CA VAL A 220 -5.74 2.59 -16.45
C VAL A 220 -5.84 3.85 -15.60
N THR A 221 -4.69 4.39 -15.19
CA THR A 221 -4.58 5.68 -14.50
C THR A 221 -3.66 6.62 -15.30
N PRO A 222 -4.18 7.21 -16.39
CA PRO A 222 -3.40 8.09 -17.26
C PRO A 222 -2.89 9.34 -16.54
N SER A 223 -2.03 10.12 -17.19
CA SER A 223 -1.26 11.23 -16.60
C SER A 223 -2.10 12.28 -15.87
N PHE A 224 -3.37 12.46 -16.19
CA PHE A 224 -4.23 13.43 -15.52
C PHE A 224 -4.37 13.13 -14.00
N HIS A 225 -4.23 11.87 -13.57
CA HIS A 225 -4.21 11.54 -12.14
C HIS A 225 -2.99 12.14 -11.43
N ALA A 226 -1.81 12.13 -12.09
CA ALA A 226 -0.63 12.81 -11.56
C ALA A 226 -0.78 14.34 -11.61
N GLU A 227 -1.49 14.88 -12.60
CA GLU A 227 -1.79 16.32 -12.69
C GLU A 227 -2.65 16.79 -11.53
N ILE A 228 -3.66 15.99 -11.10
CA ILE A 228 -4.46 16.27 -9.91
C ILE A 228 -3.55 16.36 -8.66
N LEU A 229 -2.61 15.44 -8.52
CA LEU A 229 -1.68 15.42 -7.39
C LEU A 229 -0.74 16.63 -7.42
N ARG A 230 -0.19 16.99 -8.59
CA ARG A 230 0.65 18.20 -8.75
C ARG A 230 -0.12 19.49 -8.46
N GLY A 231 -1.40 19.55 -8.80
CA GLY A 231 -2.26 20.70 -8.51
C GLY A 231 -2.73 20.79 -7.06
N GLY A 232 -2.79 19.65 -6.35
CA GLY A 232 -3.31 19.58 -4.97
C GLY A 232 -2.26 19.50 -3.87
N LEU A 233 -1.01 19.15 -4.19
CA LEU A 233 0.11 19.03 -3.27
C LEU A 233 1.15 20.13 -3.54
N SER A 234 1.91 20.54 -2.53
CA SER A 234 3.00 21.51 -2.75
C SER A 234 4.15 20.87 -3.52
N ALA A 235 4.87 21.68 -4.32
CA ALA A 235 6.01 21.20 -5.11
C ALA A 235 7.17 20.66 -4.25
N THR A 236 7.30 21.10 -3.00
CA THR A 236 8.30 20.60 -2.05
C THR A 236 7.89 19.29 -1.38
N GLN A 237 6.63 18.93 -1.46
CA GLN A 237 6.05 17.75 -0.84
C GLN A 237 6.03 16.55 -1.80
N LEU A 238 5.90 16.79 -3.11
CA LEU A 238 5.72 15.75 -4.12
C LEU A 238 7.03 15.48 -4.86
N LEU A 239 7.57 14.27 -4.69
CA LEU A 239 8.63 13.71 -5.52
C LEU A 239 8.00 12.74 -6.54
N GLU A 240 7.96 13.12 -7.80
CA GLU A 240 7.41 12.30 -8.89
C GLU A 240 8.50 11.61 -9.68
N ILE A 241 8.33 10.31 -9.92
CA ILE A 241 9.21 9.46 -10.72
C ILE A 241 8.41 8.83 -11.86
N PRO A 242 8.51 9.34 -13.08
CA PRO A 242 8.01 8.66 -14.27
C PRO A 242 8.88 7.45 -14.58
N VAL A 243 8.24 6.32 -14.89
CA VAL A 243 8.93 5.06 -15.20
C VAL A 243 8.68 4.71 -16.65
N ALA A 244 9.75 4.75 -17.45
CA ALA A 244 9.69 4.48 -18.89
C ALA A 244 9.17 3.06 -19.19
N ASN A 245 8.30 2.95 -20.17
CA ASN A 245 7.66 1.71 -20.63
C ASN A 245 6.82 0.98 -19.55
N ALA A 246 6.69 1.49 -18.34
CA ALA A 246 5.90 0.87 -17.29
C ALA A 246 4.40 1.09 -17.54
N GLY A 247 3.60 0.05 -17.35
CA GLY A 247 2.15 0.10 -17.33
C GLY A 247 1.60 0.12 -15.91
N HIS A 248 0.26 0.04 -15.80
CA HIS A 248 -0.46 0.11 -14.53
C HIS A 248 0.00 -0.92 -13.50
N PHE A 249 0.23 -2.15 -13.94
CA PHE A 249 0.55 -3.27 -13.05
C PHE A 249 2.05 -3.49 -12.85
N SER A 250 2.91 -2.68 -13.48
CA SER A 250 4.37 -2.79 -13.40
C SER A 250 4.93 -2.60 -11.99
N PHE A 251 4.17 -1.97 -11.10
CA PHE A 251 4.52 -1.72 -9.70
C PHE A 251 4.12 -2.85 -8.74
N GLN A 252 3.49 -3.90 -9.25
CA GLN A 252 3.20 -5.11 -8.49
C GLN A 252 4.38 -6.08 -8.56
N THR A 253 4.68 -6.75 -7.45
CA THR A 253 5.73 -7.79 -7.40
C THR A 253 5.53 -8.80 -8.53
N PRO A 254 6.59 -9.26 -9.21
CA PRO A 254 6.48 -10.27 -10.26
C PRO A 254 5.58 -11.43 -9.86
N PHE A 255 4.65 -11.78 -10.73
CA PHE A 255 3.71 -12.88 -10.49
C PHE A 255 4.41 -14.23 -10.73
N PRO A 256 3.98 -15.31 -10.05
CA PRO A 256 4.39 -16.66 -10.39
C PRO A 256 4.12 -16.99 -11.87
N ALA A 257 5.02 -17.73 -12.51
CA ALA A 257 4.94 -18.01 -13.95
C ALA A 257 3.60 -18.65 -14.38
N GLN A 258 3.00 -19.48 -13.53
CA GLN A 258 1.69 -20.09 -13.78
C GLN A 258 0.53 -19.08 -13.81
N MET A 259 0.72 -17.86 -13.33
CA MET A 259 -0.27 -16.78 -13.40
C MET A 259 -0.10 -15.89 -14.65
N ALA A 260 1.03 -16.01 -15.37
CA ALA A 260 1.29 -15.26 -16.59
C ALA A 260 0.55 -15.92 -17.79
N VAL A 261 -0.77 -15.93 -17.72
CA VAL A 261 -1.64 -16.52 -18.74
C VAL A 261 -2.39 -15.44 -19.53
N PRO A 262 -2.76 -15.70 -20.80
CA PRO A 262 -3.59 -14.79 -21.59
C PRO A 262 -4.87 -14.41 -20.83
N GLY A 263 -5.19 -13.11 -20.81
CA GLY A 263 -6.37 -12.58 -20.09
C GLY A 263 -6.12 -12.17 -18.65
N PHE A 264 -4.96 -12.48 -18.06
CA PHE A 264 -4.58 -11.97 -16.73
C PHE A 264 -3.59 -10.80 -16.84
N ALA A 265 -4.09 -9.66 -17.25
CA ALA A 265 -3.30 -8.44 -17.50
C ALA A 265 -2.31 -8.07 -16.37
N PRO A 266 -2.61 -8.27 -15.05
CA PRO A 266 -1.65 -7.93 -14.00
C PRO A 266 -0.31 -8.65 -14.06
N ALA A 267 -0.24 -9.85 -14.65
CA ALA A 267 1.00 -10.61 -14.77
C ALA A 267 1.77 -10.36 -16.08
N ILE A 268 1.23 -9.52 -16.98
CA ILE A 268 1.81 -9.25 -18.30
C ILE A 268 2.43 -7.86 -18.29
N ASP A 269 3.72 -7.78 -18.63
CA ASP A 269 4.42 -6.51 -18.76
C ASP A 269 4.19 -5.87 -20.15
N PRO A 270 4.17 -4.53 -20.23
CA PRO A 270 4.19 -3.84 -21.52
C PRO A 270 5.48 -4.17 -22.31
N PRO A 271 5.45 -4.03 -23.65
CA PRO A 271 6.64 -4.22 -24.47
C PRO A 271 7.80 -3.33 -24.00
N GLY A 272 8.99 -3.93 -23.85
CA GLY A 272 10.20 -3.21 -23.43
C GLY A 272 10.31 -2.93 -21.94
N PHE A 273 9.40 -3.42 -21.09
CA PHE A 273 9.50 -3.35 -19.65
C PHE A 273 9.87 -4.72 -19.04
N ASP A 274 10.85 -4.72 -18.15
CA ASP A 274 11.27 -5.90 -17.37
C ASP A 274 10.96 -5.64 -15.89
N ARG A 275 9.84 -6.18 -15.40
CA ARG A 275 9.40 -6.04 -14.01
C ARG A 275 10.38 -6.67 -13.02
N ALA A 276 10.97 -7.81 -13.37
CA ALA A 276 11.90 -8.50 -12.49
C ALA A 276 13.18 -7.69 -12.26
N ALA A 277 13.70 -7.04 -13.30
CA ALA A 277 14.85 -6.15 -13.19
C ALA A 277 14.51 -4.80 -12.52
N PHE A 278 13.26 -4.31 -12.66
CA PHE A 278 12.82 -3.04 -12.09
C PHE A 278 12.53 -3.11 -10.58
N HIS A 279 11.94 -4.20 -10.09
CA HIS A 279 11.47 -4.29 -8.71
C HIS A 279 12.53 -4.10 -7.62
N PRO A 280 13.78 -4.58 -7.75
CA PRO A 280 14.82 -4.27 -6.79
C PRO A 280 15.07 -2.77 -6.63
N GLN A 281 15.08 -2.02 -7.74
CA GLN A 281 15.28 -0.56 -7.74
C GLN A 281 14.06 0.18 -7.15
N LEU A 282 12.84 -0.26 -7.48
CA LEU A 282 11.61 0.28 -6.89
C LEU A 282 11.63 0.11 -5.37
N ASN A 283 11.94 -1.09 -4.89
CA ASN A 283 11.97 -1.38 -3.46
C ASN A 283 13.06 -0.57 -2.73
N GLU A 284 14.24 -0.42 -3.32
CA GLU A 284 15.31 0.41 -2.76
C GLU A 284 14.87 1.87 -2.61
N GLN A 285 14.23 2.45 -3.63
CA GLN A 285 13.75 3.83 -3.58
C GLN A 285 12.65 4.02 -2.53
N ILE A 286 11.70 3.07 -2.43
CA ILE A 286 10.64 3.08 -1.42
C ILE A 286 11.24 2.99 -0.02
N VAL A 287 12.16 2.06 0.23
CA VAL A 287 12.82 1.89 1.53
C VAL A 287 13.62 3.14 1.91
N ARG A 288 14.38 3.72 0.98
CA ARG A 288 15.14 4.95 1.21
C ARG A 288 14.23 6.11 1.61
N PHE A 289 13.13 6.30 0.89
CA PHE A 289 12.12 7.32 1.20
C PHE A 289 11.48 7.06 2.56
N ALA A 290 11.07 5.83 2.84
CA ALA A 290 10.46 5.42 4.10
C ALA A 290 11.36 5.73 5.31
N LEU A 291 12.63 5.36 5.21
CA LEU A 291 13.62 5.64 6.26
C LEU A 291 13.87 7.15 6.45
N ALA A 292 13.87 7.93 5.37
CA ALA A 292 14.00 9.38 5.45
C ALA A 292 12.81 10.02 6.19
N CYS A 293 11.57 9.62 5.87
CA CYS A 293 10.35 10.10 6.53
C CYS A 293 10.30 9.74 8.02
N CYS A 294 10.94 8.64 8.44
CA CYS A 294 10.92 8.18 9.84
C CYS A 294 12.06 8.76 10.69
N ARG A 295 13.02 9.51 10.11
CA ARG A 295 14.14 10.14 10.84
C ARG A 295 13.85 11.57 11.30
N GLY A 296 12.87 12.19 10.73
CA GLY A 296 12.37 13.53 11.11
C GLY A 296 11.34 13.43 12.21
#